data_2228e5b3b1041603b309a82607251cd1
#
_entry.id   2228e5b3b1041603b309a82607251cd1
#
_cell.length_a   1.000
_cell.length_b   1.000
_cell.length_c   1.000
_cell.angle_alpha   90.00
_cell.angle_beta   90.00
_cell.angle_gamma   90.00
#
_symmetry.space_group_name_H-M   'P 1'
#
loop_
_entity.id
_entity.type
_entity.pdbx_description
1 polymer ?
#
loop_
_entity_poly.entity_id
_entity_poly.type
_entity_poly.pdbx_seq_one_letter_code
_entity_poly.pdbx_strand_id
1 'polypeptide(L)'
;TAELLKRGYRFLADDMAVVDISGKEGVWVYPAFPYMKLCRDVVLRQGYPPEELLYIDEKKDKFLVPCTGVFQREKARLERFVFLGIRWKKEAEDKSGKIKAEKITGPDSMIVYKDNLFLRHLWKKQDPGMEIWQNCLKIAEQIPVFWIRRPAAGDSTAEVAAEVHALRNVVSA
;
A
#
# COMPACT_ATOMS: atom_id res chain seq x y z
N THR A 1 6.00 3.87 1.94
CA THR A 1 5.65 5.22 1.43
C THR A 1 6.86 6.14 1.45
N ALA A 2 7.47 6.45 2.62
CA ALA A 2 8.56 7.43 2.74
C ALA A 2 9.72 7.21 1.74
N GLU A 3 10.18 5.97 1.56
CA GLU A 3 11.24 5.65 0.58
C GLU A 3 10.82 5.89 -0.88
N LEU A 4 9.55 5.73 -1.22
CA LEU A 4 9.05 6.05 -2.55
C LEU A 4 9.02 7.57 -2.79
N LEU A 5 8.68 8.36 -1.76
CA LEU A 5 8.73 9.82 -1.86
C LEU A 5 10.15 10.33 -2.15
N LYS A 6 11.19 9.74 -1.54
CA LYS A 6 12.60 10.05 -1.85
C LYS A 6 12.97 9.73 -3.30
N ARG A 7 12.26 8.82 -3.93
CA ARG A 7 12.42 8.44 -5.35
C ARG A 7 11.59 9.30 -6.31
N GLY A 8 11.00 10.39 -5.81
CA GLY A 8 10.22 11.34 -6.62
C GLY A 8 8.76 10.95 -6.86
N TYR A 9 8.22 9.94 -6.13
CA TYR A 9 6.80 9.65 -6.17
C TYR A 9 6.01 10.74 -5.45
N ARG A 10 4.78 10.95 -5.88
CA ARG A 10 3.86 11.85 -5.19
C ARG A 10 3.04 11.09 -4.16
N PHE A 11 2.69 11.78 -3.09
CA PHE A 11 1.86 11.27 -2.02
C PHE A 11 0.38 11.51 -2.31
N LEU A 12 -0.45 10.49 -2.17
CA LEU A 12 -1.89 10.59 -2.43
C LEU A 12 -2.71 10.29 -1.18
N ALA A 13 -2.36 9.23 -0.46
CA ALA A 13 -3.05 8.76 0.74
C ALA A 13 -2.10 7.94 1.61
N ASP A 14 -2.44 7.78 2.89
CA ASP A 14 -1.68 6.95 3.85
C ASP A 14 -2.45 5.65 4.17
N ASP A 15 -3.20 5.62 5.25
CA ASP A 15 -3.86 4.41 5.77
C ASP A 15 -5.06 3.95 4.91
N MET A 16 -5.71 4.89 4.24
CA MET A 16 -6.93 4.65 3.46
C MET A 16 -6.91 5.44 2.17
N ALA A 17 -7.46 4.84 1.12
CA ALA A 17 -7.69 5.51 -0.15
C ALA A 17 -9.11 5.20 -0.65
N VAL A 18 -9.77 6.21 -1.22
CA VAL A 18 -11.05 6.03 -1.90
C VAL A 18 -10.77 5.63 -3.35
N VAL A 19 -11.32 4.49 -3.75
CA VAL A 19 -11.17 3.93 -5.09
C VAL A 19 -12.52 4.06 -5.82
N ASP A 20 -12.50 4.70 -6.97
CA ASP A 20 -13.66 4.88 -7.83
C ASP A 20 -13.57 3.95 -9.05
N ILE A 21 -14.59 3.10 -9.18
CA ILE A 21 -14.77 2.13 -10.26
C ILE A 21 -15.99 2.42 -11.14
N SER A 22 -16.63 3.56 -10.93
CA SER A 22 -17.89 3.91 -11.63
C SER A 22 -17.67 4.35 -13.08
N GLY A 23 -16.47 4.82 -13.40
CA GLY A 23 -16.12 5.33 -14.72
C GLY A 23 -15.77 4.24 -15.74
N LYS A 24 -15.99 4.53 -17.03
CA LYS A 24 -15.57 3.66 -18.15
C LYS A 24 -14.07 3.78 -18.49
N GLU A 25 -13.41 4.81 -17.98
CA GLU A 25 -12.02 5.15 -18.34
C GLU A 25 -10.97 4.49 -17.44
N GLY A 26 -11.38 3.57 -16.56
CA GLY A 26 -10.51 2.84 -15.64
C GLY A 26 -10.81 3.14 -14.17
N VAL A 27 -9.92 2.66 -13.31
CA VAL A 27 -10.05 2.78 -11.85
C VAL A 27 -9.26 4.00 -11.37
N TRP A 28 -9.89 4.82 -10.55
CA TRP A 28 -9.29 6.06 -10.03
C TRP A 28 -9.15 6.02 -8.53
N VAL A 29 -8.14 6.70 -8.01
CA VAL A 29 -7.91 6.89 -6.57
C VAL A 29 -7.95 8.38 -6.26
N TYR A 30 -8.75 8.74 -5.26
CA TYR A 30 -8.86 10.13 -4.80
C TYR A 30 -7.80 10.45 -3.74
N PRO A 31 -7.28 11.68 -3.74
CA PRO A 31 -6.39 12.14 -2.69
C PRO A 31 -7.13 12.21 -1.35
N ALA A 32 -6.43 11.85 -0.28
CA ALA A 32 -6.94 11.96 1.07
C ALA A 32 -6.34 13.20 1.77
N PHE A 33 -5.50 12.99 2.79
CA PHE A 33 -4.89 14.08 3.55
C PHE A 33 -3.39 14.15 3.28
N PRO A 34 -2.81 15.37 3.23
CA PRO A 34 -1.40 15.57 2.93
C PRO A 34 -0.47 15.25 4.13
N TYR A 35 -0.76 14.18 4.85
CA TYR A 35 -0.02 13.77 6.03
C TYR A 35 0.18 12.26 6.06
N MET A 36 1.35 11.85 6.48
CA MET A 36 1.77 10.47 6.67
C MET A 36 1.95 10.20 8.17
N LYS A 37 1.50 9.04 8.66
CA LYS A 37 1.68 8.63 10.06
C LYS A 37 2.89 7.73 10.18
N LEU A 38 3.90 8.15 10.91
CA LEU A 38 5.13 7.39 11.13
C LEU A 38 5.37 7.15 12.62
N CYS A 39 5.89 5.96 12.96
CA CYS A 39 6.41 5.68 14.29
C CYS A 39 7.74 6.42 14.50
N ARG A 40 8.11 6.67 15.76
CA ARG A 40 9.31 7.44 16.14
C ARG A 40 10.59 6.93 15.49
N ASP A 41 10.79 5.63 15.49
CA ASP A 41 11.96 5.01 14.89
C ASP A 41 12.08 5.31 13.38
N VAL A 42 10.96 5.35 12.68
CA VAL A 42 10.90 5.72 11.26
C VAL A 42 11.11 7.22 11.07
N VAL A 43 10.50 8.06 11.92
CA VAL A 43 10.68 9.52 11.91
C VAL A 43 12.15 9.86 12.00
N LEU A 44 12.85 9.32 13.02
CA LEU A 44 14.29 9.53 13.23
C LEU A 44 15.14 9.02 12.05
N ARG A 45 14.85 7.81 11.55
CA ARG A 45 15.55 7.20 10.42
C ARG A 45 15.37 7.98 9.12
N GLN A 46 14.23 8.64 8.96
CA GLN A 46 13.95 9.49 7.80
C GLN A 46 14.52 10.91 7.94
N GLY A 47 15.08 11.26 9.11
CA GLY A 47 15.70 12.55 9.38
C GLY A 47 14.71 13.67 9.70
N TYR A 48 13.47 13.33 10.10
CA TYR A 48 12.54 14.33 10.59
C TYR A 48 12.80 14.66 12.06
N PRO A 49 12.75 15.94 12.49
CA PRO A 49 12.86 16.35 13.89
C PRO A 49 11.53 16.05 14.60
N PRO A 50 11.47 15.11 15.57
CA PRO A 50 10.21 14.74 16.22
C PRO A 50 9.56 15.89 16.97
N GLU A 51 10.35 16.83 17.49
CA GLU A 51 9.91 18.01 18.23
C GLU A 51 9.12 19.02 17.39
N GLU A 52 9.26 18.97 16.07
CA GLU A 52 8.53 19.81 15.13
C GLU A 52 7.26 19.13 14.58
N LEU A 53 7.03 17.88 14.95
CA LEU A 53 5.92 17.08 14.44
C LEU A 53 4.79 16.95 15.46
N LEU A 54 3.55 16.87 14.95
CA LEU A 54 2.40 16.59 15.78
C LEU A 54 2.40 15.13 16.24
N TYR A 55 2.48 14.91 17.55
CA TYR A 55 2.35 13.61 18.18
C TYR A 55 0.88 13.20 18.28
N ILE A 56 0.51 12.02 17.79
CA ILE A 56 -0.89 11.63 17.59
C ILE A 56 -1.31 10.33 18.26
N ASP A 57 -0.39 9.50 18.71
CA ASP A 57 -0.73 8.20 19.31
C ASP A 57 0.32 7.76 20.34
N GLU A 58 -0.01 7.91 21.62
CA GLU A 58 0.88 7.55 22.72
C GLU A 58 1.15 6.04 22.79
N LYS A 59 0.15 5.20 22.45
CA LYS A 59 0.30 3.74 22.54
C LYS A 59 1.22 3.19 21.45
N LYS A 60 1.28 3.86 20.30
CA LYS A 60 2.06 3.43 19.14
C LYS A 60 3.22 4.37 18.83
N ASP A 61 3.43 5.39 19.65
CA ASP A 61 4.50 6.39 19.50
C ASP A 61 4.58 6.93 18.05
N LYS A 62 3.46 7.49 17.59
CA LYS A 62 3.28 7.94 16.19
C LYS A 62 3.24 9.47 16.08
N PHE A 63 3.74 9.93 14.96
CA PHE A 63 3.78 11.33 14.56
C PHE A 63 3.08 11.53 13.20
N LEU A 64 2.53 12.72 13.02
CA LEU A 64 1.95 13.18 11.76
C LEU A 64 3.01 13.97 10.99
N VAL A 65 3.45 13.43 9.87
CA VAL A 65 4.49 14.02 9.02
C VAL A 65 3.83 14.71 7.83
N PRO A 66 4.01 16.03 7.62
CA PRO A 66 3.43 16.75 6.50
C PRO A 66 4.07 16.33 5.17
N CYS A 67 3.23 16.09 4.17
CA CYS A 67 3.61 15.74 2.79
C CYS A 67 3.19 16.78 1.77
N THR A 68 2.93 18.03 2.19
CA THR A 68 2.33 19.09 1.36
C THR A 68 3.11 19.36 0.08
N GLY A 69 4.45 19.35 0.13
CA GLY A 69 5.31 19.62 -1.02
C GLY A 69 5.28 18.53 -2.11
N VAL A 70 4.89 17.32 -1.74
CA VAL A 70 4.84 16.14 -2.64
C VAL A 70 3.41 15.59 -2.81
N PHE A 71 2.42 16.31 -2.28
CA PHE A 71 1.02 15.86 -2.29
C PHE A 71 0.40 15.96 -3.69
N GLN A 72 -0.22 14.87 -4.12
CA GLN A 72 -1.02 14.83 -5.34
C GLN A 72 -2.44 15.32 -5.03
N ARG A 73 -2.81 16.48 -5.55
CA ARG A 73 -4.12 17.12 -5.27
C ARG A 73 -5.24 16.60 -6.16
N GLU A 74 -4.88 16.08 -7.31
CA GLU A 74 -5.84 15.52 -8.27
C GLU A 74 -5.93 14.02 -8.13
N LYS A 75 -7.08 13.45 -8.49
CA LYS A 75 -7.23 12.00 -8.57
C LYS A 75 -6.18 11.40 -9.51
N ALA A 76 -5.72 10.22 -9.20
CA ALA A 76 -4.76 9.49 -10.00
C ALA A 76 -5.33 8.15 -10.47
N ARG A 77 -4.90 7.69 -11.63
CA ARG A 77 -5.29 6.37 -12.12
C ARG A 77 -4.61 5.29 -11.27
N LEU A 78 -5.40 4.32 -10.83
CA LEU A 78 -4.85 3.13 -10.20
C LEU A 78 -4.28 2.21 -11.29
N GLU A 79 -2.99 1.98 -11.26
CA GLU A 79 -2.32 1.13 -12.24
C GLU A 79 -1.99 -0.26 -11.69
N ARG A 80 -1.74 -0.35 -10.40
CA ARG A 80 -1.31 -1.58 -9.71
C ARG A 80 -1.69 -1.55 -8.25
N PHE A 81 -1.93 -2.72 -7.70
CA PHE A 81 -2.03 -2.91 -6.27
C PHE A 81 -0.86 -3.77 -5.79
N VAL A 82 -0.13 -3.28 -4.79
CA VAL A 82 1.00 -4.01 -4.21
C VAL A 82 0.67 -4.38 -2.78
N PHE A 83 0.47 -5.67 -2.54
CA PHE A 83 0.25 -6.22 -1.22
C PHE A 83 1.59 -6.53 -0.54
N LEU A 84 1.81 -5.99 0.66
CA LEU A 84 3.03 -6.22 1.43
C LEU A 84 2.77 -7.29 2.48
N GLY A 85 3.50 -8.39 2.40
CA GLY A 85 3.47 -9.47 3.36
C GLY A 85 4.77 -9.62 4.14
N ILE A 86 4.73 -10.41 5.22
CA ILE A 86 5.90 -10.78 6.01
C ILE A 86 6.17 -12.26 5.75
N ARG A 87 7.42 -12.60 5.42
CA ARG A 87 7.91 -13.97 5.33
C ARG A 87 8.46 -14.41 6.69
N TRP A 88 7.83 -15.38 7.30
CA TRP A 88 8.28 -15.96 8.55
C TRP A 88 9.33 -17.03 8.30
N LYS A 89 10.26 -17.25 9.26
CA LYS A 89 11.40 -18.19 9.13
C LYS A 89 11.04 -19.62 8.66
N LYS A 90 9.81 -20.08 8.90
CA LYS A 90 9.34 -21.41 8.48
C LYS A 90 9.06 -21.54 6.97
N GLU A 91 8.91 -20.42 6.26
CA GLU A 91 8.66 -20.37 4.81
C GLU A 91 9.97 -20.19 4.01
N ALA A 92 11.12 -20.27 4.67
CA ALA A 92 12.43 -19.93 4.12
C ALA A 92 13.08 -21.07 3.30
N GLU A 93 12.33 -21.71 2.39
CA GLU A 93 12.95 -22.55 1.34
C GLU A 93 13.58 -21.73 0.21
N ASP A 94 13.21 -20.46 0.06
CA ASP A 94 13.89 -19.53 -0.84
C ASP A 94 15.19 -19.02 -0.21
N LYS A 95 16.28 -19.76 -0.44
CA LYS A 95 17.64 -19.44 0.01
C LYS A 95 18.19 -18.13 -0.58
N SER A 96 17.54 -17.53 -1.57
CA SER A 96 18.03 -16.31 -2.23
C SER A 96 17.94 -15.07 -1.34
N GLY A 97 17.06 -15.07 -0.35
CA GLY A 97 16.80 -13.91 0.52
C GLY A 97 16.28 -12.66 -0.23
N LYS A 98 16.21 -12.73 -1.55
CA LYS A 98 15.82 -11.57 -2.38
C LYS A 98 14.34 -11.25 -2.24
N ILE A 99 14.06 -9.96 -2.15
CA ILE A 99 12.69 -9.45 -2.22
C ILE A 99 12.30 -9.38 -3.69
N LYS A 100 11.19 -10.03 -4.05
CA LYS A 100 10.65 -10.02 -5.40
C LYS A 100 9.13 -9.84 -5.36
N ALA A 101 8.62 -9.14 -6.36
CA ALA A 101 7.19 -9.04 -6.59
C ALA A 101 6.69 -10.27 -7.36
N GLU A 102 5.65 -10.90 -6.85
CA GLU A 102 4.95 -12.02 -7.49
C GLU A 102 3.56 -11.53 -7.91
N LYS A 103 3.19 -11.73 -9.19
CA LYS A 103 1.84 -11.37 -9.67
C LYS A 103 0.83 -12.37 -9.11
N ILE A 104 -0.22 -11.86 -8.47
CA ILE A 104 -1.36 -12.65 -8.01
C ILE A 104 -2.40 -12.64 -9.13
N THR A 105 -2.92 -13.79 -9.50
CA THR A 105 -3.86 -13.96 -10.61
C THR A 105 -5.11 -14.74 -10.19
N GLY A 106 -6.15 -14.68 -11.03
CA GLY A 106 -7.38 -15.42 -10.79
C GLY A 106 -8.15 -14.98 -9.55
N PRO A 107 -8.88 -15.89 -8.89
CA PRO A 107 -9.70 -15.57 -7.72
C PRO A 107 -8.94 -14.96 -6.54
N ASP A 108 -7.66 -15.30 -6.40
CA ASP A 108 -6.82 -14.81 -5.31
C ASP A 108 -6.62 -13.29 -5.37
N SER A 109 -6.56 -12.69 -6.57
CA SER A 109 -6.48 -11.24 -6.72
C SER A 109 -7.72 -10.53 -6.16
N MET A 110 -8.91 -11.06 -6.39
CA MET A 110 -10.16 -10.55 -5.82
C MET A 110 -10.18 -10.66 -4.29
N ILE A 111 -9.68 -11.78 -3.75
CA ILE A 111 -9.58 -11.99 -2.30
C ILE A 111 -8.66 -10.94 -1.66
N VAL A 112 -7.53 -10.61 -2.31
CA VAL A 112 -6.63 -9.56 -1.82
C VAL A 112 -7.35 -8.21 -1.71
N TYR A 113 -8.13 -7.81 -2.72
CA TYR A 113 -8.93 -6.58 -2.64
C TYR A 113 -9.93 -6.60 -1.51
N LYS A 114 -10.74 -7.65 -1.42
CA LYS A 114 -11.73 -7.82 -0.34
C LYS A 114 -11.07 -7.75 1.04
N ASP A 115 -9.92 -8.38 1.20
CA ASP A 115 -9.22 -8.45 2.48
C ASP A 115 -8.57 -7.13 2.90
N ASN A 116 -8.42 -6.19 2.00
CA ASN A 116 -7.90 -4.85 2.24
C ASN A 116 -8.97 -3.75 2.23
N LEU A 117 -10.25 -4.10 2.22
CA LEU A 117 -11.32 -3.13 2.37
C LEU A 117 -11.28 -2.48 3.75
N PHE A 118 -11.60 -1.17 3.78
CA PHE A 118 -11.69 -0.42 5.02
C PHE A 118 -12.72 -1.04 5.96
N LEU A 119 -12.40 -1.11 7.25
CA LEU A 119 -13.24 -1.69 8.29
C LEU A 119 -13.63 -3.15 8.04
N ARG A 120 -12.82 -3.94 7.35
CA ARG A 120 -13.04 -5.36 7.12
C ARG A 120 -13.47 -6.13 8.38
N HIS A 121 -12.99 -5.74 9.55
CA HIS A 121 -13.32 -6.39 10.81
C HIS A 121 -14.82 -6.26 11.19
N LEU A 122 -15.51 -5.25 10.70
CA LEU A 122 -16.96 -5.10 10.89
C LEU A 122 -17.75 -6.10 10.05
N TRP A 123 -17.15 -6.59 8.96
CA TRP A 123 -17.75 -7.53 8.03
C TRP A 123 -17.57 -9.00 8.44
N LYS A 124 -16.73 -9.29 9.46
CA LYS A 124 -16.49 -10.66 9.95
C LYS A 124 -17.75 -11.35 10.48
N LYS A 125 -18.78 -10.59 10.84
CA LYS A 125 -20.05 -11.09 11.37
C LYS A 125 -21.21 -11.03 10.37
N GLN A 126 -21.02 -10.39 9.22
CA GLN A 126 -22.01 -10.23 8.16
C GLN A 126 -21.35 -10.46 6.82
N ASP A 127 -22.03 -11.15 5.91
CA ASP A 127 -21.61 -11.23 4.51
C ASP A 127 -21.50 -9.80 3.96
N PRO A 128 -20.39 -9.41 3.33
CA PRO A 128 -20.24 -8.09 2.73
C PRO A 128 -21.28 -7.77 1.65
N GLY A 129 -22.08 -8.75 1.25
CA GLY A 129 -23.07 -8.62 0.19
C GLY A 129 -22.48 -8.76 -1.21
N MET A 130 -23.33 -9.15 -2.14
CA MET A 130 -22.93 -9.42 -3.54
C MET A 130 -22.29 -8.22 -4.21
N GLU A 131 -22.74 -7.01 -3.90
CA GLU A 131 -22.22 -5.78 -4.52
C GLU A 131 -20.72 -5.58 -4.26
N ILE A 132 -20.25 -5.83 -3.03
CA ILE A 132 -18.83 -5.69 -2.69
C ILE A 132 -18.00 -6.73 -3.42
N TRP A 133 -18.47 -7.97 -3.53
CA TRP A 133 -17.79 -9.00 -4.31
C TRP A 133 -17.68 -8.62 -5.78
N GLN A 134 -18.77 -8.10 -6.38
CA GLN A 134 -18.78 -7.61 -7.75
C GLN A 134 -17.79 -6.45 -7.95
N ASN A 135 -17.72 -5.53 -6.99
CA ASN A 135 -16.78 -4.41 -7.05
C ASN A 135 -15.32 -4.88 -6.95
N CYS A 136 -15.02 -5.82 -6.05
CA CYS A 136 -13.68 -6.42 -5.97
C CYS A 136 -13.29 -7.15 -7.26
N LEU A 137 -14.23 -7.86 -7.89
CA LEU A 137 -14.01 -8.51 -9.17
C LEU A 137 -13.71 -7.50 -10.28
N LYS A 138 -14.53 -6.45 -10.40
CA LYS A 138 -14.31 -5.37 -11.39
C LYS A 138 -12.93 -4.70 -11.27
N ILE A 139 -12.45 -4.51 -10.03
CA ILE A 139 -11.09 -3.98 -9.82
C ILE A 139 -10.06 -5.01 -10.24
N ALA A 140 -10.23 -6.27 -9.82
CA ALA A 140 -9.27 -7.35 -10.09
C ALA A 140 -9.10 -7.65 -11.61
N GLU A 141 -10.16 -7.44 -12.39
CA GLU A 141 -10.12 -7.57 -13.86
C GLU A 141 -9.30 -6.45 -14.53
N GLN A 142 -9.21 -5.28 -13.93
CA GLN A 142 -8.58 -4.10 -14.52
C GLN A 142 -7.19 -3.82 -13.94
N ILE A 143 -6.98 -4.11 -12.66
CA ILE A 143 -5.80 -3.70 -11.91
C ILE A 143 -5.01 -4.93 -11.45
N PRO A 144 -3.78 -5.11 -11.95
CA PRO A 144 -2.94 -6.23 -11.52
C PRO A 144 -2.53 -6.08 -10.06
N VAL A 145 -2.53 -7.23 -9.36
CA VAL A 145 -2.10 -7.34 -7.97
C VAL A 145 -0.74 -8.00 -7.92
N PHE A 146 0.15 -7.44 -7.12
CA PHE A 146 1.46 -8.01 -6.84
C PHE A 146 1.63 -8.23 -5.34
N TRP A 147 2.27 -9.32 -4.98
CA TRP A 147 2.65 -9.61 -3.62
C TRP A 147 4.16 -9.46 -3.45
N ILE A 148 4.56 -8.61 -2.51
CA ILE A 148 5.96 -8.47 -2.09
C ILE A 148 6.07 -8.97 -0.65
N ARG A 149 6.86 -10.02 -0.44
CA ARG A 149 7.14 -10.58 0.88
C ARG A 149 8.52 -10.14 1.37
N ARG A 150 8.55 -9.42 2.49
CA ARG A 150 9.77 -9.00 3.15
C ARG A 150 10.13 -9.92 4.32
N PRO A 151 11.41 -10.00 4.73
CA PRO A 151 11.80 -10.67 5.96
C PRO A 151 11.10 -10.08 7.18
N ALA A 152 10.85 -10.92 8.21
CA ALA A 152 10.26 -10.48 9.46
C ALA A 152 11.21 -9.60 10.29
N ALA A 153 12.53 -9.77 10.12
CA ALA A 153 13.57 -9.02 10.84
C ALA A 153 14.46 -8.26 9.86
N GLY A 154 15.11 -7.21 10.37
CA GLY A 154 15.97 -6.32 9.59
C GLY A 154 15.19 -5.21 8.89
N ASP A 155 15.94 -4.25 8.32
CA ASP A 155 15.38 -3.18 7.50
C ASP A 155 15.50 -3.55 6.01
N SER A 156 14.38 -3.82 5.40
CA SER A 156 14.25 -4.13 3.97
C SER A 156 13.47 -3.05 3.22
N THR A 157 13.36 -1.86 3.80
CA THR A 157 12.50 -0.79 3.28
C THR A 157 12.98 -0.29 1.91
N ALA A 158 14.30 -0.17 1.72
CA ALA A 158 14.89 0.29 0.48
C ALA A 158 14.73 -0.73 -0.66
N GLU A 159 14.89 -2.03 -0.36
CA GLU A 159 14.72 -3.13 -1.30
C GLU A 159 13.25 -3.28 -1.72
N VAL A 160 12.31 -3.19 -0.78
CA VAL A 160 10.87 -3.18 -1.07
C VAL A 160 10.53 -2.00 -1.98
N ALA A 161 11.03 -0.80 -1.68
CA ALA A 161 10.78 0.38 -2.51
C ALA A 161 11.41 0.25 -3.91
N ALA A 162 12.57 -0.40 -4.04
CA ALA A 162 13.20 -0.68 -5.32
C ALA A 162 12.35 -1.65 -6.14
N GLU A 163 11.83 -2.69 -5.52
CA GLU A 163 10.98 -3.67 -6.20
C GLU A 163 9.64 -3.05 -6.65
N VAL A 164 9.00 -2.24 -5.80
CA VAL A 164 7.80 -1.47 -6.20
C VAL A 164 8.10 -0.55 -7.38
N HIS A 165 9.28 0.11 -7.38
CA HIS A 165 9.69 0.98 -8.48
C HIS A 165 9.89 0.19 -9.79
N ALA A 166 10.49 -0.99 -9.73
CA ALA A 166 10.72 -1.85 -10.90
C ALA A 166 9.41 -2.27 -11.58
N LEU A 167 8.32 -2.42 -10.81
CA LEU A 167 7.00 -2.73 -11.36
C LEU A 167 6.44 -1.66 -12.32
N ARG A 168 6.97 -0.43 -12.34
CA ARG A 168 6.55 0.61 -13.30
C ARG A 168 6.76 0.18 -14.75
N ASN A 169 7.78 -0.64 -14.99
CA ASN A 169 8.16 -1.10 -16.33
C ASN A 169 7.48 -2.40 -16.72
N VAL A 170 6.71 -3.00 -15.81
CA VAL A 170 5.93 -4.21 -16.11
C VAL A 170 4.65 -3.76 -16.82
N VAL A 171 4.61 -3.93 -18.13
CA VAL A 171 3.41 -3.68 -18.92
C VAL A 171 2.32 -4.66 -18.48
N SER A 172 1.12 -4.13 -18.19
CA SER A 172 -0.06 -4.98 -17.96
C SER A 172 -0.39 -5.66 -19.29
N ALA A 173 -0.06 -6.95 -19.38
CA ALA A 173 -0.48 -7.79 -20.49
C ALA A 173 -1.93 -8.19 -20.30
#